data_edd4cf45b93303bd40bcb1527a14c14b
#
_entry.id   edd4cf45b93303bd40bcb1527a14c14b
#
_cell.length_a   1.000
_cell.length_b   1.000
_cell.length_c   1.000
_cell.angle_alpha   90.00
_cell.angle_beta   90.00
_cell.angle_gamma   90.00
#
_symmetry.space_group_name_H-M   'P 1'
#
loop_
_entity.id
_entity.type
_entity.pdbx_description
1 polymer ?
#
loop_
_entity_poly.entity_id
_entity_poly.type
_entity_poly.pdbx_seq_one_letter_code
_entity_poly.pdbx_strand_id
1 'polypeptide(L)'
;MRITGTIGSTSGEEREQSRTDACTETFVNRDAQVLKRNRLHRSDKNKLRHLIEGPVAAMTAEQLSVDLDTGLENHPRYEDALAGLHRLILEPGNRLDQLLSCLENALPANSPPALKVLAVEAVARQLGREWSEDTSSFIDVTIASTRLQDLAQALALEAADRISAHPAPFAAILLPKDEQHSLMAYLTGAFFQAFGWQHQVLTHDQPSRQEFAGVVGRADAICIGWSNTRLRPQVRQLVDDIRLYAPDGNQSLIAGGVAALESVEFLVEMGIDCICDTAYSAVKIADNFNNLEKMDFVPPKVHSGHHAKTRRIDWRNP
;
A
#
# COMPACT_ATOMS: atom_id res chain seq x y z
N MET A 1 62.47 7.76 15.78
CA MET A 1 61.82 9.04 15.49
C MET A 1 60.31 8.79 15.40
N ARG A 2 59.55 9.21 16.40
CA ARG A 2 58.10 9.01 16.52
C ARG A 2 57.40 10.04 15.65
N ILE A 3 56.34 9.64 14.92
CA ILE A 3 55.18 10.52 14.62
C ILE A 3 53.93 9.68 14.71
N THR A 4 53.12 10.01 15.70
CA THR A 4 51.74 9.60 15.92
C THR A 4 50.82 10.44 15.04
N GLY A 5 49.87 9.83 14.34
CA GLY A 5 48.82 10.52 13.63
C GLY A 5 47.47 9.83 13.89
N THR A 6 46.74 10.35 14.85
CA THR A 6 45.33 10.01 15.14
C THR A 6 44.46 10.65 14.07
N ILE A 7 43.71 9.88 13.33
CA ILE A 7 42.65 10.40 12.44
C ILE A 7 41.31 10.04 13.05
N GLY A 8 40.59 11.06 13.48
CA GLY A 8 39.23 10.95 14.02
C GLY A 8 38.20 10.59 12.95
N SER A 9 37.45 9.57 13.21
CA SER A 9 36.24 9.16 12.46
C SER A 9 34.99 9.54 13.24
N THR A 10 34.47 10.74 13.02
CA THR A 10 33.19 11.15 13.62
C THR A 10 32.40 12.13 12.72
N SER A 11 32.27 11.86 11.43
CA SER A 11 31.46 12.73 10.56
C SER A 11 30.49 12.02 9.62
N GLY A 12 30.38 10.69 9.68
CA GLY A 12 29.48 9.91 8.82
C GLY A 12 28.08 9.71 9.42
N GLU A 13 28.01 9.35 10.68
CA GLU A 13 26.75 8.99 11.34
C GLU A 13 25.81 10.17 11.61
N GLU A 14 26.34 11.33 11.98
CA GLU A 14 25.52 12.53 12.19
C GLU A 14 24.88 13.08 10.90
N ARG A 15 25.47 12.83 9.74
CA ARG A 15 24.89 13.25 8.44
C ARG A 15 23.79 12.32 7.96
N GLU A 16 23.85 11.05 8.31
CA GLU A 16 22.84 10.08 7.91
C GLU A 16 21.58 10.19 8.79
N GLN A 17 21.74 10.40 10.11
CA GLN A 17 20.67 10.68 11.05
C GLN A 17 19.92 11.98 10.72
N SER A 18 20.64 13.04 10.36
CA SER A 18 20.04 14.31 9.94
C SER A 18 19.31 14.24 8.60
N ARG A 19 19.66 13.30 7.70
CA ARG A 19 18.93 13.09 6.44
C ARG A 19 17.64 12.29 6.65
N THR A 20 17.63 11.31 7.54
CA THR A 20 16.43 10.54 7.89
C THR A 20 15.41 11.41 8.60
N ASP A 21 15.83 12.22 9.56
CA ASP A 21 14.94 13.13 10.29
C ASP A 21 14.36 14.23 9.38
N ALA A 22 15.16 14.78 8.46
CA ALA A 22 14.68 15.76 7.49
C ALA A 22 13.69 15.17 6.47
N CYS A 23 13.84 13.88 6.11
CA CYS A 23 12.92 13.20 5.21
C CYS A 23 11.58 12.92 5.90
N THR A 24 11.61 12.47 7.16
CA THR A 24 10.40 12.20 7.96
C THR A 24 9.63 13.49 8.26
N GLU A 25 10.32 14.58 8.62
CA GLU A 25 9.68 15.90 8.82
C GLU A 25 9.09 16.48 7.53
N THR A 26 9.68 16.20 6.37
CA THR A 26 9.19 16.71 5.08
C THR A 26 7.93 15.96 4.65
N PHE A 27 7.80 14.65 4.96
CA PHE A 27 6.61 13.86 4.70
C PHE A 27 5.44 14.31 5.59
N VAL A 28 5.66 14.40 6.89
CA VAL A 28 4.63 14.87 7.85
C VAL A 28 4.19 16.31 7.56
N ASN A 29 5.10 17.18 7.09
CA ASN A 29 4.76 18.56 6.74
C ASN A 29 4.06 18.70 5.37
N ARG A 30 4.25 17.78 4.42
CA ARG A 30 3.50 17.80 3.14
C ARG A 30 2.05 17.38 3.33
N ASP A 31 1.80 16.33 4.10
CA ASP A 31 0.43 15.92 4.45
C ASP A 31 -0.29 16.99 5.25
N ALA A 32 0.42 17.66 6.18
CA ALA A 32 -0.10 18.82 6.92
C ALA A 32 -0.32 20.05 6.03
N GLN A 33 0.43 20.23 4.94
CA GLN A 33 0.25 21.36 4.02
C GLN A 33 -0.83 21.11 2.96
N VAL A 34 -1.02 19.87 2.49
CA VAL A 34 -2.16 19.49 1.65
C VAL A 34 -3.47 19.63 2.43
N LEU A 35 -3.48 19.21 3.69
CA LEU A 35 -4.63 19.41 4.60
C LEU A 35 -4.84 20.90 4.99
N LYS A 36 -3.80 21.72 5.01
CA LYS A 36 -3.93 23.17 5.28
C LYS A 36 -4.38 23.99 4.07
N ARG A 37 -4.20 23.51 2.86
CA ARG A 37 -4.66 24.23 1.64
C ARG A 37 -6.16 24.17 1.45
N ASN A 38 -6.83 23.15 1.96
CA ASN A 38 -8.28 23.07 2.01
C ASN A 38 -8.74 23.42 3.43
N ARG A 39 -9.04 24.69 3.70
CA ARG A 39 -9.83 25.07 4.89
C ARG A 39 -11.23 24.48 4.75
N LEU A 40 -11.36 23.20 5.08
CA LEU A 40 -12.65 22.54 5.19
C LEU A 40 -13.48 23.26 6.25
N HIS A 41 -14.65 23.71 5.87
CA HIS A 41 -15.63 24.32 6.77
C HIS A 41 -15.95 23.32 7.91
N ARG A 42 -16.33 23.82 9.09
CA ARG A 42 -16.66 22.99 10.28
C ARG A 42 -17.76 21.95 9.99
N SER A 43 -18.66 22.25 9.03
CA SER A 43 -19.67 21.33 8.50
C SER A 43 -19.07 20.15 7.73
N ASP A 44 -17.99 20.38 6.97
CA ASP A 44 -17.35 19.36 6.14
C ASP A 44 -16.52 18.41 6.97
N LYS A 45 -15.94 18.90 8.09
CA LYS A 45 -15.26 18.05 9.08
C LYS A 45 -16.21 17.06 9.75
N ASN A 46 -17.45 17.46 10.02
CA ASN A 46 -18.46 16.56 10.59
C ASN A 46 -18.94 15.52 9.57
N LYS A 47 -19.08 15.88 8.29
CA LYS A 47 -19.39 14.93 7.22
C LYS A 47 -18.24 13.97 6.97
N LEU A 48 -16.99 14.47 6.94
CA LEU A 48 -15.79 13.64 6.85
C LEU A 48 -15.71 12.65 8.03
N ARG A 49 -16.04 13.12 9.23
CA ARG A 49 -16.08 12.30 10.43
C ARG A 49 -17.12 11.19 10.34
N HIS A 50 -18.33 11.48 9.85
CA HIS A 50 -19.39 10.47 9.64
C HIS A 50 -19.07 9.48 8.50
N LEU A 51 -18.36 9.92 7.45
CA LEU A 51 -17.90 9.05 6.35
C LEU A 51 -16.75 8.13 6.79
N ILE A 52 -15.91 8.59 7.70
CA ILE A 52 -14.83 7.78 8.29
C ILE A 52 -15.36 6.89 9.42
N GLU A 53 -16.28 7.40 10.25
CA GLU A 53 -16.84 6.65 11.36
C GLU A 53 -17.81 5.53 10.92
N GLY A 54 -18.49 5.66 9.77
CA GLY A 54 -19.42 4.65 9.28
C GLY A 54 -18.74 3.33 8.89
N PRO A 55 -17.79 3.28 7.95
CA PRO A 55 -17.04 2.08 7.60
C PRO A 55 -16.12 1.60 8.73
N VAL A 56 -15.51 2.49 9.49
CA VAL A 56 -14.62 2.16 10.62
C VAL A 56 -15.41 1.65 11.82
N ALA A 57 -16.62 2.16 12.07
CA ALA A 57 -17.52 1.63 13.10
C ALA A 57 -18.11 0.26 12.71
N ALA A 58 -18.32 0.00 11.42
CA ALA A 58 -18.68 -1.31 10.92
C ALA A 58 -17.54 -2.33 11.03
N MET A 59 -16.29 -1.88 11.03
CA MET A 59 -15.10 -2.66 11.37
C MET A 59 -14.85 -2.67 12.89
N THR A 60 -15.91 -2.76 13.67
CA THR A 60 -15.92 -2.91 15.13
C THR A 60 -14.69 -2.35 15.84
N ALA A 61 -14.81 -1.10 16.30
CA ALA A 61 -13.81 -0.43 17.15
C ALA A 61 -13.39 -1.28 18.38
N GLU A 62 -14.13 -2.30 18.76
CA GLU A 62 -13.82 -3.25 19.82
C GLU A 62 -12.83 -4.35 19.41
N GLN A 63 -12.72 -4.70 18.11
CA GLN A 63 -11.84 -5.80 17.67
C GLN A 63 -10.49 -5.31 17.12
N LEU A 64 -10.36 -4.04 16.77
CA LEU A 64 -9.15 -3.44 16.22
C LEU A 64 -8.55 -2.40 17.18
N SER A 65 -8.50 -2.69 18.48
CA SER A 65 -7.56 -2.03 19.38
C SER A 65 -6.09 -2.45 19.13
N VAL A 66 -5.88 -3.18 18.03
CA VAL A 66 -4.54 -3.42 17.48
C VAL A 66 -4.09 -2.12 16.85
N ASP A 67 -2.96 -1.64 17.26
CA ASP A 67 -2.28 -0.56 16.55
C ASP A 67 -1.79 -1.13 15.20
N LEU A 68 -2.65 -1.02 14.19
CA LEU A 68 -2.39 -1.57 12.85
C LEU A 68 -1.21 -0.87 12.18
N ASP A 69 -0.86 0.33 12.65
CA ASP A 69 0.29 1.08 12.16
C ASP A 69 1.61 0.48 12.68
N THR A 70 1.59 -0.28 13.79
CA THR A 70 2.77 -1.00 14.32
C THR A 70 2.92 -2.43 13.80
N GLY A 71 1.90 -2.96 13.11
CA GLY A 71 1.87 -4.33 12.60
C GLY A 71 1.49 -5.38 13.66
N LEU A 72 0.85 -6.47 13.22
CA LEU A 72 0.40 -7.56 14.10
C LEU A 72 1.54 -8.29 14.82
N GLU A 73 2.72 -8.34 14.21
CA GLU A 73 3.91 -8.98 14.76
C GLU A 73 4.39 -8.37 16.07
N ASN A 74 4.01 -7.14 16.36
CA ASN A 74 4.37 -6.45 17.60
C ASN A 74 3.28 -6.57 18.68
N HIS A 75 2.19 -7.28 18.40
CA HIS A 75 1.07 -7.38 19.33
C HIS A 75 1.07 -8.74 20.06
N PRO A 76 1.31 -8.79 21.39
CA PRO A 76 1.46 -10.05 22.15
C PRO A 76 0.29 -11.03 22.00
N ARG A 77 -0.93 -10.51 21.78
CA ARG A 77 -2.14 -11.32 21.59
C ARG A 77 -2.05 -12.27 20.40
N TYR A 78 -1.29 -11.90 19.35
CA TYR A 78 -1.21 -12.67 18.10
C TYR A 78 0.10 -13.42 17.93
N GLU A 79 1.03 -13.30 18.89
CA GLU A 79 2.36 -13.93 18.82
C GLU A 79 2.28 -15.44 18.57
N ASP A 80 1.49 -16.16 19.38
CA ASP A 80 1.31 -17.61 19.22
C ASP A 80 0.65 -17.97 17.88
N ALA A 81 -0.31 -17.17 17.43
CA ALA A 81 -0.99 -17.36 16.17
C ALA A 81 -0.04 -17.21 14.97
N LEU A 82 0.77 -16.16 14.98
CA LEU A 82 1.75 -15.88 13.92
C LEU A 82 2.87 -16.92 13.93
N ALA A 83 3.40 -17.31 15.11
CA ALA A 83 4.41 -18.36 15.24
C ALA A 83 3.89 -19.71 14.76
N GLY A 84 2.62 -20.04 15.06
CA GLY A 84 1.97 -21.26 14.57
C GLY A 84 1.84 -21.29 13.05
N LEU A 85 1.37 -20.21 12.44
CA LEU A 85 1.24 -20.08 11.00
C LEU A 85 2.61 -20.10 10.30
N HIS A 86 3.59 -19.37 10.82
CA HIS A 86 4.97 -19.35 10.31
C HIS A 86 5.57 -20.76 10.27
N ARG A 87 5.46 -21.52 11.38
CA ARG A 87 5.94 -22.90 11.42
C ARG A 87 5.27 -23.79 10.37
N LEU A 88 3.93 -23.72 10.26
CA LEU A 88 3.19 -24.55 9.29
C LEU A 88 3.53 -24.22 7.84
N ILE A 89 3.82 -22.95 7.54
CA ILE A 89 4.22 -22.53 6.18
C ILE A 89 5.56 -23.13 5.79
N LEU A 90 6.47 -23.32 6.73
CA LEU A 90 7.79 -23.91 6.49
C LEU A 90 7.77 -25.46 6.49
N GLU A 91 6.86 -26.09 7.24
CA GLU A 91 6.81 -27.56 7.34
C GLU A 91 6.44 -28.21 5.98
N PRO A 92 7.21 -29.23 5.52
CA PRO A 92 6.89 -29.95 4.30
C PRO A 92 5.54 -30.67 4.38
N GLY A 93 4.81 -30.68 3.25
CA GLY A 93 3.56 -31.47 3.12
C GLY A 93 2.30 -30.78 3.63
N ASN A 94 2.39 -29.63 4.26
CA ASN A 94 1.21 -28.86 4.65
C ASN A 94 0.44 -28.33 3.42
N ARG A 95 -0.87 -28.46 3.49
CA ARG A 95 -1.79 -28.07 2.42
C ARG A 95 -2.48 -26.76 2.77
N LEU A 96 -3.02 -26.10 1.77
CA LEU A 96 -3.73 -24.82 1.91
C LEU A 96 -4.89 -24.88 2.92
N ASP A 97 -5.66 -25.99 2.95
CA ASP A 97 -6.74 -26.20 3.90
C ASP A 97 -6.27 -26.22 5.37
N GLN A 98 -5.08 -26.76 5.62
CA GLN A 98 -4.49 -26.77 6.97
C GLN A 98 -4.02 -25.36 7.37
N LEU A 99 -3.47 -24.58 6.43
CA LEU A 99 -3.05 -23.20 6.68
C LEU A 99 -4.27 -22.30 6.97
N LEU A 100 -5.35 -22.45 6.19
CA LEU A 100 -6.62 -21.74 6.45
C LEU A 100 -7.20 -22.11 7.80
N SER A 101 -7.26 -23.41 8.14
CA SER A 101 -7.75 -23.87 9.43
C SER A 101 -6.90 -23.37 10.60
N CYS A 102 -5.58 -23.33 10.44
CA CYS A 102 -4.69 -22.74 11.45
C CYS A 102 -5.02 -21.27 11.69
N LEU A 103 -5.16 -20.48 10.61
CA LEU A 103 -5.48 -19.08 10.69
C LEU A 103 -6.84 -18.81 11.35
N GLU A 104 -7.86 -19.62 11.01
CA GLU A 104 -9.21 -19.52 11.61
C GLU A 104 -9.23 -19.85 13.09
N ASN A 105 -8.47 -20.88 13.52
CA ASN A 105 -8.40 -21.29 14.92
C ASN A 105 -7.53 -20.37 15.78
N ALA A 106 -6.54 -19.72 15.18
CA ALA A 106 -5.57 -18.87 15.87
C ALA A 106 -6.08 -17.43 16.07
N LEU A 107 -7.00 -16.98 15.25
CA LEU A 107 -7.60 -15.65 15.35
C LEU A 107 -8.94 -15.70 16.12
N PRO A 108 -9.39 -14.58 16.69
CA PRO A 108 -10.69 -14.50 17.34
C PRO A 108 -11.83 -14.97 16.42
N ALA A 109 -12.82 -15.63 16.97
CA ALA A 109 -14.01 -16.05 16.21
C ALA A 109 -14.67 -14.84 15.53
N ASN A 110 -15.08 -15.00 14.28
CA ASN A 110 -15.65 -13.93 13.45
C ASN A 110 -14.67 -12.76 13.14
N SER A 111 -13.38 -13.01 13.14
CA SER A 111 -12.39 -12.03 12.70
C SER A 111 -12.73 -11.49 11.30
N PRO A 112 -12.61 -10.17 11.07
CA PRO A 112 -12.83 -9.59 9.75
C PRO A 112 -11.78 -10.13 8.76
N PRO A 113 -12.12 -10.26 7.46
CA PRO A 113 -11.19 -10.74 6.45
C PRO A 113 -9.85 -10.00 6.45
N ALA A 114 -9.87 -8.69 6.65
CA ALA A 114 -8.66 -7.87 6.73
C ALA A 114 -7.69 -8.33 7.83
N LEU A 115 -8.18 -8.81 8.99
CA LEU A 115 -7.32 -9.30 10.06
C LEU A 115 -6.61 -10.61 9.66
N LYS A 116 -7.29 -11.49 8.92
CA LYS A 116 -6.68 -12.71 8.38
C LYS A 116 -5.54 -12.35 7.40
N VAL A 117 -5.77 -11.38 6.51
CA VAL A 117 -4.75 -10.92 5.54
C VAL A 117 -3.58 -10.24 6.26
N LEU A 118 -3.83 -9.45 7.32
CA LEU A 118 -2.79 -8.86 8.16
C LEU A 118 -1.90 -9.91 8.83
N ALA A 119 -2.49 -11.01 9.30
CA ALA A 119 -1.71 -12.11 9.87
C ALA A 119 -0.78 -12.76 8.81
N VAL A 120 -1.27 -12.95 7.59
CA VAL A 120 -0.47 -13.45 6.47
C VAL A 120 0.64 -12.46 6.10
N GLU A 121 0.35 -11.16 6.05
CA GLU A 121 1.36 -10.12 5.79
C GLU A 121 2.42 -10.07 6.89
N ALA A 122 2.04 -10.20 8.17
CA ALA A 122 2.99 -10.23 9.28
C ALA A 122 3.97 -11.40 9.17
N VAL A 123 3.48 -12.60 8.81
CA VAL A 123 4.33 -13.78 8.56
C VAL A 123 5.21 -13.58 7.32
N ALA A 124 4.69 -12.95 6.26
CA ALA A 124 5.50 -12.63 5.08
C ALA A 124 6.65 -11.66 5.41
N ARG A 125 6.41 -10.65 6.25
CA ARG A 125 7.45 -9.73 6.72
C ARG A 125 8.48 -10.44 7.62
N GLN A 126 8.05 -11.33 8.49
CA GLN A 126 8.96 -12.14 9.30
C GLN A 126 9.89 -12.99 8.41
N LEU A 127 9.32 -13.69 7.42
CA LEU A 127 10.09 -14.47 6.45
C LEU A 127 11.10 -13.60 5.67
N GLY A 128 10.71 -12.37 5.30
CA GLY A 128 11.61 -11.42 4.65
C GLY A 128 12.77 -10.97 5.55
N ARG A 129 12.53 -10.79 6.85
CA ARG A 129 13.61 -10.50 7.83
C ARG A 129 14.55 -11.67 7.96
N GLU A 130 14.03 -12.88 8.16
CA GLU A 130 14.84 -14.11 8.27
C GLU A 130 15.72 -14.34 7.04
N TRP A 131 15.19 -14.01 5.84
CA TRP A 131 15.96 -14.03 4.61
C TRP A 131 17.08 -12.98 4.60
N SER A 132 16.80 -11.77 5.02
CA SER A 132 17.79 -10.68 5.05
C SER A 132 18.89 -10.90 6.10
N GLU A 133 18.61 -11.68 7.13
CA GLU A 133 19.52 -12.07 8.21
C GLU A 133 20.25 -13.41 7.96
N ASP A 134 20.07 -14.00 6.76
CA ASP A 134 20.63 -15.31 6.40
C ASP A 134 20.24 -16.45 7.37
N THR A 135 19.09 -16.35 8.04
CA THR A 135 18.58 -17.37 8.97
C THR A 135 17.65 -18.39 8.32
N SER A 136 17.20 -18.12 7.09
CA SER A 136 16.35 -19.01 6.28
C SER A 136 17.01 -19.39 4.96
N SER A 137 16.82 -20.64 4.50
CA SER A 137 17.35 -21.08 3.21
C SER A 137 16.53 -20.53 2.02
N PHE A 138 17.15 -20.41 0.84
CA PHE A 138 16.46 -20.02 -0.40
C PHE A 138 15.26 -20.93 -0.72
N ILE A 139 15.38 -22.22 -0.45
CA ILE A 139 14.32 -23.21 -0.71
C ILE A 139 13.15 -22.94 0.22
N ASP A 140 13.40 -22.74 1.52
CA ASP A 140 12.37 -22.49 2.52
C ASP A 140 11.60 -21.19 2.20
N VAL A 141 12.31 -20.11 1.87
CA VAL A 141 11.71 -18.83 1.50
C VAL A 141 10.86 -18.96 0.24
N THR A 142 11.32 -19.71 -0.77
CA THR A 142 10.59 -19.91 -2.02
C THR A 142 9.29 -20.69 -1.78
N ILE A 143 9.37 -21.79 -1.03
CA ILE A 143 8.20 -22.61 -0.69
C ILE A 143 7.21 -21.79 0.16
N ALA A 144 7.71 -21.12 1.20
CA ALA A 144 6.90 -20.31 2.09
C ALA A 144 6.21 -19.16 1.34
N SER A 145 6.91 -18.44 0.46
CA SER A 145 6.35 -17.37 -0.35
C SER A 145 5.21 -17.85 -1.26
N THR A 146 5.39 -19.03 -1.89
CA THR A 146 4.33 -19.63 -2.72
C THR A 146 3.09 -19.96 -1.90
N ARG A 147 3.26 -20.57 -0.73
CA ARG A 147 2.15 -20.91 0.18
C ARG A 147 1.44 -19.69 0.74
N LEU A 148 2.18 -18.64 1.09
CA LEU A 148 1.60 -17.36 1.51
C LEU A 148 0.81 -16.71 0.38
N GLN A 149 1.28 -16.82 -0.86
CA GLN A 149 0.56 -16.34 -2.03
C GLN A 149 -0.75 -17.10 -2.25
N ASP A 150 -0.72 -18.44 -2.17
CA ASP A 150 -1.92 -19.29 -2.27
C ASP A 150 -2.93 -18.94 -1.17
N LEU A 151 -2.44 -18.72 0.06
CA LEU A 151 -3.27 -18.33 1.20
C LEU A 151 -3.89 -16.93 0.99
N ALA A 152 -3.14 -15.96 0.50
CA ALA A 152 -3.64 -14.63 0.18
C ALA A 152 -4.74 -14.67 -0.91
N GLN A 153 -4.55 -15.49 -1.96
CA GLN A 153 -5.56 -15.69 -2.99
C GLN A 153 -6.83 -16.36 -2.46
N ALA A 154 -6.70 -17.37 -1.60
CA ALA A 154 -7.85 -18.03 -0.98
C ALA A 154 -8.66 -17.07 -0.10
N LEU A 155 -7.99 -16.22 0.69
CA LEU A 155 -8.63 -15.19 1.50
C LEU A 155 -9.32 -14.13 0.64
N ALA A 156 -8.74 -13.76 -0.49
CA ALA A 156 -9.37 -12.85 -1.45
C ALA A 156 -10.67 -13.45 -2.01
N LEU A 157 -10.66 -14.73 -2.38
CA LEU A 157 -11.87 -15.43 -2.85
C LEU A 157 -12.96 -15.53 -1.77
N GLU A 158 -12.58 -15.84 -0.52
CA GLU A 158 -13.52 -15.86 0.61
C GLU A 158 -14.17 -14.48 0.84
N ALA A 159 -13.40 -13.42 0.70
CA ALA A 159 -13.89 -12.05 0.85
C ALA A 159 -14.78 -11.60 -0.32
N ALA A 160 -14.56 -12.12 -1.53
CA ALA A 160 -15.34 -11.78 -2.73
C ALA A 160 -16.83 -12.10 -2.57
N ASP A 161 -17.15 -13.22 -1.92
CA ASP A 161 -18.53 -13.66 -1.68
C ASP A 161 -19.33 -12.68 -0.79
N ARG A 162 -18.64 -11.77 -0.11
CA ARG A 162 -19.23 -10.77 0.80
C ARG A 162 -19.47 -9.41 0.16
N ILE A 163 -19.03 -9.20 -1.09
CA ILE A 163 -19.22 -7.94 -1.79
C ILE A 163 -20.69 -7.76 -2.14
N SER A 164 -21.28 -6.71 -1.60
CA SER A 164 -22.65 -6.30 -1.83
C SER A 164 -22.84 -5.79 -3.28
N ALA A 165 -24.08 -5.89 -3.80
CA ALA A 165 -24.46 -5.63 -5.20
C ALA A 165 -24.29 -4.18 -5.74
N HIS A 166 -23.60 -3.30 -5.04
CA HIS A 166 -23.23 -1.97 -5.54
C HIS A 166 -21.97 -2.06 -6.41
N PRO A 167 -21.81 -1.20 -7.42
CA PRO A 167 -20.57 -1.17 -8.18
C PRO A 167 -19.40 -0.90 -7.23
N ALA A 168 -18.63 -1.97 -6.96
CA ALA A 168 -17.46 -1.88 -6.11
C ALA A 168 -16.34 -1.13 -6.85
N PRO A 169 -15.53 -0.31 -6.18
CA PRO A 169 -14.37 0.30 -6.79
C PRO A 169 -13.37 -0.78 -7.23
N PHE A 170 -12.53 -0.46 -8.21
CA PHE A 170 -11.61 -1.41 -8.82
C PHE A 170 -10.17 -0.94 -8.71
N ALA A 171 -9.29 -1.81 -8.21
CA ALA A 171 -7.86 -1.58 -8.12
C ALA A 171 -7.09 -2.42 -9.15
N ALA A 172 -6.20 -1.77 -9.91
CA ALA A 172 -5.19 -2.43 -10.71
C ALA A 172 -3.89 -2.54 -9.91
N ILE A 173 -3.37 -3.75 -9.75
CA ILE A 173 -2.10 -4.00 -9.07
C ILE A 173 -1.11 -4.48 -10.12
N LEU A 174 -0.11 -3.67 -10.40
CA LEU A 174 0.78 -3.82 -11.53
C LEU A 174 2.20 -4.11 -11.05
N LEU A 175 2.82 -5.12 -11.64
CA LEU A 175 4.22 -5.43 -11.45
C LEU A 175 4.98 -5.02 -12.72
N PRO A 176 6.11 -4.31 -12.62
CA PRO A 176 6.94 -3.99 -13.76
C PRO A 176 7.47 -5.28 -14.41
N LYS A 177 7.84 -5.19 -15.68
CA LYS A 177 8.47 -6.31 -16.37
C LYS A 177 9.70 -6.79 -15.59
N ASP A 178 9.91 -8.10 -15.58
CA ASP A 178 11.01 -8.79 -14.87
C ASP A 178 10.94 -8.72 -13.33
N GLU A 179 9.86 -8.18 -12.73
CA GLU A 179 9.65 -8.28 -11.28
C GLU A 179 9.21 -9.70 -10.91
N GLN A 180 9.99 -10.33 -10.04
CA GLN A 180 9.77 -11.73 -9.63
C GLN A 180 9.07 -11.84 -8.25
N HIS A 181 9.03 -10.74 -7.48
CA HIS A 181 8.48 -10.74 -6.13
C HIS A 181 6.99 -10.36 -6.17
N SER A 182 6.13 -11.36 -6.39
CA SER A 182 4.69 -11.14 -6.56
C SER A 182 3.87 -11.25 -5.27
N LEU A 183 4.41 -11.83 -4.18
CA LEU A 183 3.67 -12.07 -2.94
C LEU A 183 2.96 -10.81 -2.41
N MET A 184 3.67 -9.68 -2.35
CA MET A 184 3.07 -8.43 -1.84
C MET A 184 1.97 -7.90 -2.75
N ALA A 185 2.03 -8.13 -4.06
CA ALA A 185 0.95 -7.78 -4.97
C ALA A 185 -0.33 -8.59 -4.69
N TYR A 186 -0.21 -9.89 -4.44
CA TYR A 186 -1.36 -10.73 -4.06
C TYR A 186 -1.91 -10.39 -2.68
N LEU A 187 -1.06 -10.06 -1.70
CA LEU A 187 -1.49 -9.55 -0.40
C LEU A 187 -2.25 -8.22 -0.54
N THR A 188 -1.74 -7.30 -1.36
CA THR A 188 -2.43 -6.04 -1.66
C THR A 188 -3.81 -6.31 -2.28
N GLY A 189 -3.91 -7.26 -3.21
CA GLY A 189 -5.18 -7.69 -3.79
C GLY A 189 -6.14 -8.27 -2.76
N ALA A 190 -5.64 -9.11 -1.86
CA ALA A 190 -6.46 -9.69 -0.78
C ALA A 190 -6.98 -8.62 0.19
N PHE A 191 -6.19 -7.58 0.49
CA PHE A 191 -6.67 -6.44 1.27
C PHE A 191 -7.73 -5.64 0.52
N PHE A 192 -7.53 -5.32 -0.76
CA PHE A 192 -8.55 -4.65 -1.56
C PHE A 192 -9.87 -5.42 -1.51
N GLN A 193 -9.81 -6.73 -1.69
CA GLN A 193 -11.00 -7.58 -1.61
C GLN A 193 -11.64 -7.56 -0.22
N ALA A 194 -10.83 -7.60 0.84
CA ALA A 194 -11.29 -7.54 2.23
C ALA A 194 -11.94 -6.18 2.59
N PHE A 195 -11.57 -5.11 1.87
CA PHE A 195 -12.17 -3.78 1.97
C PHE A 195 -13.32 -3.54 0.99
N GLY A 196 -13.77 -4.56 0.28
CA GLY A 196 -14.93 -4.48 -0.62
C GLY A 196 -14.62 -3.93 -2.01
N TRP A 197 -13.37 -3.86 -2.40
CA TRP A 197 -12.92 -3.51 -3.74
C TRP A 197 -12.82 -4.75 -4.62
N GLN A 198 -13.03 -4.60 -5.91
CA GLN A 198 -12.54 -5.54 -6.91
C GLN A 198 -11.08 -5.24 -7.22
N HIS A 199 -10.32 -6.25 -7.63
CA HIS A 199 -8.93 -6.06 -8.02
C HIS A 199 -8.49 -6.98 -9.14
N GLN A 200 -7.40 -6.63 -9.80
CA GLN A 200 -6.67 -7.49 -10.71
C GLN A 200 -5.17 -7.26 -10.58
N VAL A 201 -4.42 -8.36 -10.42
CA VAL A 201 -2.95 -8.34 -10.43
C VAL A 201 -2.46 -8.64 -11.84
N LEU A 202 -1.61 -7.79 -12.39
CA LEU A 202 -0.98 -7.98 -13.70
C LEU A 202 0.53 -7.81 -13.62
N THR A 203 1.25 -8.68 -14.32
CA THR A 203 2.67 -8.50 -14.61
C THR A 203 2.82 -7.89 -15.99
N HIS A 204 3.63 -6.84 -16.15
CA HIS A 204 3.73 -6.05 -17.38
C HIS A 204 4.23 -6.81 -18.62
N ASP A 205 4.78 -8.00 -18.46
CA ASP A 205 5.27 -8.84 -19.54
C ASP A 205 4.27 -9.90 -20.06
N GLN A 206 3.13 -10.06 -19.40
CA GLN A 206 2.15 -11.11 -19.67
C GLN A 206 0.86 -10.66 -20.36
N PRO A 207 0.25 -9.50 -20.01
CA PRO A 207 -1.03 -9.11 -20.58
C PRO A 207 -0.88 -8.69 -22.05
N SER A 208 -1.91 -8.99 -22.84
CA SER A 208 -2.05 -8.34 -24.12
C SER A 208 -2.22 -6.82 -23.93
N ARG A 209 -1.81 -6.04 -24.96
CA ARG A 209 -1.98 -4.58 -24.93
C ARG A 209 -3.43 -4.16 -24.65
N GLN A 210 -4.38 -4.91 -25.18
CA GLN A 210 -5.82 -4.66 -24.99
C GLN A 210 -6.26 -4.95 -23.56
N GLU A 211 -5.78 -6.03 -22.96
CA GLU A 211 -6.06 -6.39 -21.58
C GLU A 211 -5.49 -5.35 -20.61
N PHE A 212 -4.22 -4.97 -20.79
CA PHE A 212 -3.59 -3.93 -19.99
C PHE A 212 -4.37 -2.60 -20.04
N ALA A 213 -4.70 -2.14 -21.27
CA ALA A 213 -5.49 -0.94 -21.47
C ALA A 213 -6.87 -1.02 -20.80
N GLY A 214 -7.55 -2.17 -20.88
CA GLY A 214 -8.84 -2.40 -20.27
C GLY A 214 -8.79 -2.40 -18.73
N VAL A 215 -7.72 -2.93 -18.14
CA VAL A 215 -7.52 -2.95 -16.69
C VAL A 215 -7.18 -1.54 -16.18
N VAL A 216 -6.21 -0.88 -16.79
CA VAL A 216 -5.78 0.47 -16.40
C VAL A 216 -6.90 1.50 -16.59
N GLY A 217 -7.62 1.44 -17.73
CA GLY A 217 -8.67 2.42 -18.06
C GLY A 217 -9.92 2.35 -17.17
N ARG A 218 -10.15 1.22 -16.46
CA ARG A 218 -11.28 1.08 -15.52
C ARG A 218 -10.90 1.23 -14.05
N ALA A 219 -9.58 1.37 -13.76
CA ALA A 219 -9.11 1.41 -12.39
C ALA A 219 -9.47 2.74 -11.70
N ASP A 220 -9.96 2.66 -10.46
CA ASP A 220 -10.11 3.80 -9.55
C ASP A 220 -8.79 4.06 -8.80
N ALA A 221 -7.98 3.01 -8.59
CA ALA A 221 -6.64 3.11 -8.03
C ALA A 221 -5.67 2.16 -8.74
N ILE A 222 -4.42 2.59 -8.91
CA ILE A 222 -3.36 1.80 -9.54
C ILE A 222 -2.20 1.68 -8.54
N CYS A 223 -1.90 0.43 -8.15
CA CYS A 223 -0.79 0.11 -7.27
C CYS A 223 0.36 -0.50 -8.07
N ILE A 224 1.57 0.01 -7.90
CA ILE A 224 2.78 -0.50 -8.53
C ILE A 224 3.63 -1.19 -7.47
N GLY A 225 3.78 -2.51 -7.56
CA GLY A 225 4.65 -3.31 -6.69
C GLY A 225 6.07 -3.39 -7.26
N TRP A 226 7.07 -2.95 -6.51
CA TRP A 226 8.45 -2.88 -6.99
C TRP A 226 9.47 -3.15 -5.89
N SER A 227 10.26 -4.23 -6.03
CA SER A 227 11.20 -4.71 -5.03
C SER A 227 12.68 -4.54 -5.39
N ASN A 228 13.01 -4.30 -6.67
CA ASN A 228 14.40 -4.27 -7.15
C ASN A 228 14.71 -2.95 -7.89
N THR A 229 15.58 -2.12 -7.31
CA THR A 229 15.96 -0.81 -7.86
C THR A 229 16.56 -0.86 -9.28
N ARG A 230 17.07 -2.03 -9.71
CA ARG A 230 17.56 -2.22 -11.09
C ARG A 230 16.45 -2.15 -12.13
N LEU A 231 15.20 -2.34 -11.73
CA LEU A 231 14.03 -2.29 -12.62
C LEU A 231 13.49 -0.86 -12.83
N ARG A 232 14.22 0.20 -12.44
CA ARG A 232 13.82 1.60 -12.71
C ARG A 232 13.40 1.88 -14.16
N PRO A 233 14.11 1.37 -15.18
CA PRO A 233 13.68 1.56 -16.58
C PRO A 233 12.32 0.92 -16.87
N GLN A 234 12.06 -0.27 -16.32
CA GLN A 234 10.80 -1.00 -16.49
C GLN A 234 9.65 -0.31 -15.75
N VAL A 235 9.92 0.25 -14.55
CA VAL A 235 8.95 1.06 -13.82
C VAL A 235 8.61 2.34 -14.61
N ARG A 236 9.59 3.02 -15.19
CA ARG A 236 9.35 4.19 -16.07
C ARG A 236 8.44 3.82 -17.23
N GLN A 237 8.77 2.74 -17.94
CA GLN A 237 7.97 2.25 -19.07
C GLN A 237 6.53 1.93 -18.60
N LEU A 238 6.37 1.26 -17.46
CA LEU A 238 5.06 0.93 -16.90
C LEU A 238 4.24 2.20 -16.61
N VAL A 239 4.84 3.22 -16.02
CA VAL A 239 4.15 4.49 -15.73
C VAL A 239 3.79 5.23 -17.01
N ASP A 240 4.66 5.23 -18.02
CA ASP A 240 4.37 5.84 -19.32
C ASP A 240 3.20 5.10 -20.01
N ASP A 241 3.17 3.77 -19.95
CA ASP A 241 2.06 2.97 -20.46
C ASP A 241 0.76 3.19 -19.70
N ILE A 242 0.80 3.33 -18.37
CA ILE A 242 -0.38 3.71 -17.56
C ILE A 242 -0.96 5.03 -18.06
N ARG A 243 -0.14 6.05 -18.21
CA ARG A 243 -0.59 7.38 -18.70
C ARG A 243 -1.18 7.36 -20.10
N LEU A 244 -0.67 6.48 -20.95
CA LEU A 244 -1.20 6.32 -22.30
C LEU A 244 -2.63 5.79 -22.29
N TYR A 245 -2.99 4.92 -21.34
CA TYR A 245 -4.29 4.25 -21.28
C TYR A 245 -5.23 4.80 -20.22
N ALA A 246 -4.74 5.69 -19.35
CA ALA A 246 -5.51 6.45 -18.37
C ALA A 246 -5.30 7.97 -18.56
N PRO A 247 -5.70 8.54 -19.72
CA PRO A 247 -5.38 9.92 -20.08
C PRO A 247 -6.08 10.96 -19.18
N ASP A 248 -7.17 10.59 -18.54
CA ASP A 248 -7.94 11.50 -17.68
C ASP A 248 -7.23 11.79 -16.35
N GLY A 249 -6.21 10.96 -15.97
CA GLY A 249 -5.36 11.20 -14.82
C GLY A 249 -6.09 11.21 -13.46
N ASN A 250 -7.31 10.65 -13.42
CA ASN A 250 -8.13 10.63 -12.19
C ASN A 250 -7.76 9.48 -11.24
N GLN A 251 -6.99 8.49 -11.73
CA GLN A 251 -6.57 7.36 -10.93
C GLN A 251 -5.44 7.75 -9.99
N SER A 252 -5.54 7.37 -8.72
CA SER A 252 -4.42 7.49 -7.79
C SER A 252 -3.33 6.47 -8.11
N LEU A 253 -2.10 6.94 -8.32
CA LEU A 253 -0.91 6.11 -8.54
C LEU A 253 -0.18 5.90 -7.22
N ILE A 254 -0.15 4.68 -6.73
CA ILE A 254 0.47 4.30 -5.46
C ILE A 254 1.62 3.34 -5.76
N ALA A 255 2.82 3.61 -5.25
CA ALA A 255 3.95 2.70 -5.37
C ALA A 255 4.29 2.08 -4.02
N GLY A 256 4.66 0.79 -4.01
CA GLY A 256 5.06 0.08 -2.82
C GLY A 256 6.18 -0.93 -3.09
N GLY A 257 6.77 -1.43 -2.00
CA GLY A 257 7.90 -2.34 -2.04
C GLY A 257 9.23 -1.67 -1.70
N VAL A 258 10.24 -2.47 -1.35
CA VAL A 258 11.54 -1.98 -0.85
C VAL A 258 12.20 -0.99 -1.81
N ALA A 259 12.21 -1.29 -3.11
CA ALA A 259 12.82 -0.40 -4.09
C ALA A 259 12.06 0.92 -4.28
N ALA A 260 10.74 0.94 -4.03
CA ALA A 260 9.96 2.17 -4.04
C ALA A 260 10.38 3.11 -2.88
N LEU A 261 10.54 2.56 -1.67
CA LEU A 261 11.00 3.31 -0.50
C LEU A 261 12.42 3.87 -0.68
N GLU A 262 13.29 3.13 -1.38
CA GLU A 262 14.66 3.55 -1.69
C GLU A 262 14.77 4.54 -2.88
N SER A 263 13.67 4.81 -3.59
CA SER A 263 13.68 5.56 -4.85
C SER A 263 12.67 6.71 -4.88
N VAL A 264 12.45 7.35 -3.74
CA VAL A 264 11.43 8.39 -3.57
C VAL A 264 11.55 9.52 -4.60
N GLU A 265 12.75 10.08 -4.81
CA GLU A 265 12.98 11.15 -5.77
C GLU A 265 12.58 10.74 -7.20
N PHE A 266 13.00 9.54 -7.61
CA PHE A 266 12.63 8.97 -8.90
C PHE A 266 11.11 8.84 -9.08
N LEU A 267 10.39 8.36 -8.06
CA LEU A 267 8.94 8.18 -8.11
C LEU A 267 8.20 9.53 -8.11
N VAL A 268 8.71 10.51 -7.39
CA VAL A 268 8.17 11.89 -7.42
C VAL A 268 8.32 12.52 -8.81
N GLU A 269 9.50 12.37 -9.45
CA GLU A 269 9.71 12.80 -10.84
C GLU A 269 8.76 12.10 -11.81
N MET A 270 8.45 10.85 -11.54
CA MET A 270 7.48 10.06 -12.29
C MET A 270 6.02 10.43 -12.00
N GLY A 271 5.74 11.36 -11.07
CA GLY A 271 4.39 11.78 -10.71
C GLY A 271 3.57 10.67 -10.05
N ILE A 272 4.21 9.86 -9.21
CA ILE A 272 3.51 8.93 -8.32
C ILE A 272 2.92 9.74 -7.17
N ASP A 273 1.64 9.52 -6.85
CA ASP A 273 0.91 10.29 -5.86
C ASP A 273 1.27 9.91 -4.43
N CYS A 274 1.46 8.61 -4.17
CA CYS A 274 1.79 8.09 -2.85
C CYS A 274 2.78 6.93 -2.91
N ILE A 275 3.59 6.80 -1.85
CA ILE A 275 4.48 5.67 -1.62
C ILE A 275 4.07 5.02 -0.30
N CYS A 276 3.91 3.70 -0.30
CA CYS A 276 3.50 2.93 0.87
C CYS A 276 4.53 1.85 1.22
N ASP A 277 4.60 1.52 2.50
CA ASP A 277 5.50 0.52 3.08
C ASP A 277 4.83 -0.84 3.29
N THR A 278 3.49 -0.87 3.34
CA THR A 278 2.71 -2.08 3.56
C THR A 278 1.57 -2.21 2.55
N ALA A 279 1.11 -3.44 2.31
CA ALA A 279 -0.06 -3.69 1.49
C ALA A 279 -1.33 -3.08 2.11
N TYR A 280 -1.44 -3.10 3.42
CA TYR A 280 -2.52 -2.47 4.17
C TYR A 280 -2.56 -0.95 3.97
N SER A 281 -1.41 -0.26 4.08
CA SER A 281 -1.29 1.19 3.84
C SER A 281 -1.73 1.57 2.43
N ALA A 282 -1.36 0.76 1.41
CA ALA A 282 -1.76 1.00 0.03
C ALA A 282 -3.27 1.05 -0.14
N VAL A 283 -3.98 0.10 0.47
CA VAL A 283 -5.45 0.02 0.38
C VAL A 283 -6.11 1.16 1.14
N LYS A 284 -5.62 1.50 2.33
CA LYS A 284 -6.15 2.66 3.09
C LYS A 284 -5.99 3.97 2.31
N ILE A 285 -4.85 4.16 1.66
CA ILE A 285 -4.60 5.34 0.82
C ILE A 285 -5.58 5.37 -0.35
N ALA A 286 -5.73 4.27 -1.09
CA ALA A 286 -6.66 4.16 -2.21
C ALA A 286 -8.11 4.42 -1.78
N ASP A 287 -8.55 3.83 -0.66
CA ASP A 287 -9.90 4.01 -0.14
C ASP A 287 -10.17 5.47 0.26
N ASN A 288 -9.20 6.14 0.86
CA ASN A 288 -9.29 7.56 1.18
C ASN A 288 -9.42 8.43 -0.07
N PHE A 289 -8.63 8.18 -1.13
CA PHE A 289 -8.75 8.91 -2.39
C PHE A 289 -10.11 8.68 -3.05
N ASN A 290 -10.56 7.44 -3.18
CA ASN A 290 -11.86 7.10 -3.76
C ASN A 290 -13.03 7.71 -2.97
N ASN A 291 -12.93 7.81 -1.65
CA ASN A 291 -13.95 8.46 -0.84
C ASN A 291 -13.93 9.99 -0.97
N LEU A 292 -12.76 10.60 -1.16
CA LEU A 292 -12.63 12.04 -1.42
C LEU A 292 -13.22 12.43 -2.77
N GLU A 293 -13.04 11.62 -3.81
CA GLU A 293 -13.61 11.84 -5.14
C GLU A 293 -15.15 11.74 -5.15
N LYS A 294 -15.71 10.80 -4.37
CA LYS A 294 -17.16 10.62 -4.22
C LYS A 294 -17.84 11.73 -3.40
N MET A 295 -17.05 12.52 -2.67
CA MET A 295 -17.55 13.74 -2.05
C MET A 295 -17.71 14.80 -3.14
N ASP A 296 -18.86 14.80 -3.84
CA ASP A 296 -19.25 15.86 -4.76
C ASP A 296 -18.98 17.22 -4.10
N PHE A 297 -17.89 17.85 -4.53
CA PHE A 297 -17.63 19.23 -4.18
C PHE A 297 -18.68 20.08 -4.89
N VAL A 298 -19.85 20.26 -4.27
CA VAL A 298 -20.80 21.27 -4.69
C VAL A 298 -20.12 22.62 -4.42
N PRO A 299 -19.56 23.28 -5.44
CA PRO A 299 -18.99 24.60 -5.21
C PRO A 299 -20.09 25.46 -4.61
N PRO A 300 -19.83 26.27 -3.57
CA PRO A 300 -20.82 27.17 -3.02
C PRO A 300 -21.35 27.98 -4.18
N LYS A 301 -22.69 28.04 -4.37
CA LYS A 301 -23.33 28.89 -5.37
C LYS A 301 -22.82 30.30 -5.15
N VAL A 302 -21.89 30.74 -5.98
CA VAL A 302 -21.40 32.10 -5.99
C VAL A 302 -22.63 32.93 -6.46
N HIS A 303 -23.26 33.61 -5.52
CA HIS A 303 -24.23 34.63 -5.87
C HIS A 303 -23.50 35.61 -6.77
N SER A 304 -23.94 35.70 -8.00
CA SER A 304 -23.47 36.63 -9.01
C SER A 304 -23.71 38.08 -8.55
N GLY A 305 -22.74 38.59 -7.82
CA GLY A 305 -22.70 39.97 -7.37
C GLY A 305 -21.24 40.44 -7.41
N HIS A 306 -20.92 41.21 -8.46
CA HIS A 306 -19.73 41.99 -8.71
C HIS A 306 -18.49 41.27 -9.28
N HIS A 307 -18.20 41.66 -10.52
CA HIS A 307 -16.97 41.37 -11.27
C HIS A 307 -15.72 41.73 -10.47
N ALA A 308 -15.05 40.74 -9.89
CA ALA A 308 -13.67 40.86 -9.50
C ALA A 308 -12.81 40.28 -10.64
N LYS A 309 -12.02 41.12 -11.29
CA LYS A 309 -11.05 40.75 -12.30
C LYS A 309 -10.03 39.80 -11.64
N THR A 310 -10.07 38.52 -11.99
CA THR A 310 -9.06 37.54 -11.62
C THR A 310 -7.76 37.88 -12.34
N ARG A 311 -6.77 38.36 -11.62
CA ARG A 311 -5.39 38.43 -12.13
C ARG A 311 -4.89 36.99 -12.25
N ARG A 312 -4.62 36.55 -13.47
CA ARG A 312 -3.80 35.35 -13.73
C ARG A 312 -2.42 35.58 -13.15
N ILE A 313 -2.02 34.71 -12.21
CA ILE A 313 -0.63 34.66 -11.74
C ILE A 313 0.15 33.84 -12.76
N ASP A 314 1.05 34.50 -13.48
CA ASP A 314 1.97 33.86 -14.42
C ASP A 314 3.20 33.34 -13.64
N TRP A 315 3.34 32.01 -13.55
CA TRP A 315 4.40 31.35 -12.80
C TRP A 315 5.74 31.25 -13.58
N ARG A 316 5.86 31.92 -14.75
CA ARG A 316 7.01 31.77 -15.63
C ARG A 316 8.05 32.90 -15.51
N ASN A 317 7.86 33.84 -14.58
CA ASN A 317 8.89 34.88 -14.32
C ASN A 317 9.14 35.02 -12.81
N PRO A 318 10.43 34.88 -12.38
CA PRO A 318 10.84 35.04 -10.98
C PRO A 318 10.74 36.50 -10.51
#